data_5e6eca0ef477e8397e51a36d68d23e6c
#
_entry.id   5e6eca0ef477e8397e51a36d68d23e6c
#
_cell.length_a   1.000
_cell.length_b   1.000
_cell.length_c   1.000
_cell.angle_alpha   90.00
_cell.angle_beta   90.00
_cell.angle_gamma   90.00
#
_symmetry.space_group_name_H-M   'P 1'
#
loop_
_entity.id
_entity.type
_entity.pdbx_description
1 polymer ?
#
loop_
_entity_poly.entity_id
_entity_poly.type
_entity_poly.pdbx_seq_one_letter_code
_entity_poly.pdbx_strand_id
1 'polypeptide(L)'
;VVIVEFLDPACETCAVFYPAVKEMMDANPGQIRLVLRWAPFHEGSRNVVALLEAARKQDRFWPALETLLASQSVWTVNHTAEVSAAWHMLASLELDQGRIEADMVGADVTERIAQDVADAAALNVTMTPEYFVNGKPLPSFGYEQLRQLVDEALTTASR
;
A
#
# COMPACT_ATOMS: atom_id res chain seq x y z
N VAL A 1 10.54 -14.70 3.60
CA VAL A 1 9.07 -14.67 3.52
C VAL A 1 8.63 -13.45 2.74
N VAL A 2 7.68 -13.61 1.83
CA VAL A 2 7.11 -12.51 1.05
C VAL A 2 5.68 -12.30 1.50
N ILE A 3 5.38 -11.08 1.97
CA ILE A 3 4.02 -10.61 2.22
C ILE A 3 3.62 -9.75 1.03
N VAL A 4 2.56 -10.14 0.31
CA VAL A 4 1.90 -9.28 -0.68
C VAL A 4 0.67 -8.68 -0.02
N GLU A 5 0.57 -7.37 -0.04
CA GLU A 5 -0.57 -6.62 0.47
C GLU A 5 -1.23 -5.86 -0.67
N PHE A 6 -2.51 -6.12 -0.91
CA PHE A 6 -3.35 -5.24 -1.71
C PHE A 6 -3.89 -4.13 -0.81
N LEU A 7 -3.51 -2.89 -1.11
CA LEU A 7 -3.73 -1.73 -0.27
C LEU A 7 -4.49 -0.65 -1.03
N ASP A 8 -5.40 -0.01 -0.33
CA ASP A 8 -6.03 1.25 -0.73
C ASP A 8 -5.55 2.36 0.22
N PRO A 9 -4.87 3.41 -0.26
CA PRO A 9 -4.34 4.44 0.64
C PRO A 9 -5.44 5.21 1.41
N ALA A 10 -6.69 5.20 0.93
CA ALA A 10 -7.83 5.81 1.60
C ALA A 10 -8.57 4.86 2.56
N CYS A 11 -8.16 3.60 2.63
CA CYS A 11 -8.77 2.62 3.52
C CYS A 11 -8.26 2.78 4.96
N GLU A 12 -9.16 3.03 5.91
CA GLU A 12 -8.82 3.17 7.34
C GLU A 12 -8.18 1.91 7.92
N THR A 13 -8.69 0.74 7.56
CA THR A 13 -8.14 -0.53 8.01
C THR A 13 -6.71 -0.75 7.49
N CYS A 14 -6.41 -0.34 6.26
CA CYS A 14 -5.05 -0.37 5.74
C CYS A 14 -4.11 0.50 6.59
N ALA A 15 -4.53 1.70 6.96
CA ALA A 15 -3.74 2.59 7.81
C ALA A 15 -3.50 2.00 9.21
N VAL A 16 -4.48 1.30 9.77
CA VAL A 16 -4.37 0.64 11.08
C VAL A 16 -3.43 -0.57 11.03
N PHE A 17 -3.48 -1.36 9.97
CA PHE A 17 -2.67 -2.59 9.85
C PHE A 17 -1.23 -2.32 9.43
N TYR A 18 -0.95 -1.25 8.72
CA TYR A 18 0.39 -0.96 8.21
C TYR A 18 1.49 -0.93 9.30
N PRO A 19 1.30 -0.24 10.45
CA PRO A 19 2.27 -0.28 11.54
C PRO A 19 2.54 -1.68 12.07
N ALA A 20 1.51 -2.52 12.15
CA ALA A 20 1.65 -3.90 12.61
C ALA A 20 2.48 -4.77 11.66
N VAL A 21 2.34 -4.58 10.35
CA VAL A 21 3.18 -5.25 9.35
C VAL A 21 4.63 -4.78 9.46
N LYS A 22 4.85 -3.48 9.66
CA LYS A 22 6.19 -2.92 9.89
C LYS A 22 6.84 -3.52 11.13
N GLU A 23 6.10 -3.63 12.24
CA GLU A 23 6.59 -4.25 13.47
C GLU A 23 7.01 -5.71 13.27
N MET A 24 6.25 -6.50 12.50
CA MET A 24 6.66 -7.87 12.14
C MET A 24 7.98 -7.88 11.35
N MET A 25 8.16 -6.94 10.42
CA MET A 25 9.39 -6.83 9.64
C MET A 25 10.58 -6.43 10.52
N ASP A 26 10.40 -5.49 11.43
CA ASP A 26 11.44 -5.01 12.34
C ASP A 26 11.86 -6.09 13.35
N ALA A 27 10.92 -6.94 13.77
CA ALA A 27 11.20 -8.11 14.61
C ALA A 27 11.94 -9.24 13.88
N ASN A 28 11.92 -9.25 12.54
CA ASN A 28 12.54 -10.27 11.69
C ASN A 28 13.39 -9.64 10.58
N PRO A 29 14.47 -8.91 10.93
CA PRO A 29 15.23 -8.12 9.98
C PRO A 29 15.81 -8.97 8.83
N GLY A 30 15.54 -8.53 7.60
CA GLY A 30 16.00 -9.20 6.39
C GLY A 30 15.29 -10.50 6.03
N GLN A 31 14.37 -10.99 6.85
CA GLN A 31 13.65 -12.24 6.61
C GLN A 31 12.27 -12.05 5.95
N ILE A 32 11.70 -10.84 6.05
CA ILE A 32 10.39 -10.51 5.48
C ILE A 32 10.54 -9.42 4.43
N ARG A 33 9.93 -9.62 3.27
CA ARG A 33 9.78 -8.61 2.22
C ARG A 33 8.31 -8.29 2.02
N LEU A 34 7.96 -7.00 2.16
CA LEU A 34 6.64 -6.49 1.85
C LEU A 34 6.58 -6.04 0.39
N VAL A 35 5.59 -6.52 -0.33
CA VAL A 35 5.26 -6.11 -1.70
C VAL A 35 3.87 -5.50 -1.67
N LEU A 36 3.77 -4.20 -1.92
CA LEU A 36 2.49 -3.52 -2.02
C LEU A 36 1.95 -3.59 -3.45
N ARG A 37 0.68 -3.90 -3.54
CA ARG A 37 -0.11 -3.88 -4.77
C ARG A 37 -1.33 -2.99 -4.54
N TRP A 38 -1.83 -2.37 -5.58
CA TRP A 38 -2.89 -1.38 -5.45
C TRP A 38 -4.28 -1.96 -5.68
N ALA A 39 -5.20 -1.64 -4.76
CA ALA A 39 -6.62 -1.90 -4.89
C ALA A 39 -7.41 -0.63 -4.51
N PRO A 40 -7.42 0.40 -5.38
CA PRO A 40 -7.98 1.71 -5.09
C PRO A 40 -9.52 1.68 -5.18
N PHE A 41 -10.18 1.12 -4.17
CA PHE A 41 -11.63 0.90 -4.15
C PHE A 41 -12.42 2.15 -3.74
N HIS A 42 -11.82 3.05 -2.96
CA HIS A 42 -12.48 4.30 -2.57
C HIS A 42 -12.45 5.31 -3.73
N GLU A 43 -13.48 6.14 -3.79
CA GLU A 43 -13.52 7.23 -4.76
C GLU A 43 -12.33 8.17 -4.57
N GLY A 44 -11.68 8.55 -5.67
CA GLY A 44 -10.49 9.39 -5.66
C GLY A 44 -9.18 8.69 -5.32
N SER A 45 -9.20 7.47 -4.78
CA SER A 45 -8.00 6.74 -4.37
C SER A 45 -7.03 6.50 -5.53
N ARG A 46 -7.53 6.27 -6.74
CA ARG A 46 -6.67 6.05 -7.91
C ARG A 46 -5.71 7.24 -8.15
N ASN A 47 -6.17 8.46 -7.94
CA ASN A 47 -5.35 9.66 -8.06
C ASN A 47 -4.26 9.72 -6.97
N VAL A 48 -4.59 9.32 -5.75
CA VAL A 48 -3.63 9.25 -4.65
C VAL A 48 -2.60 8.13 -4.89
N VAL A 49 -3.01 7.00 -5.45
CA VAL A 49 -2.08 5.94 -5.90
C VAL A 49 -1.13 6.47 -6.97
N ALA A 50 -1.64 7.21 -7.97
CA ALA A 50 -0.80 7.83 -8.99
C ALA A 50 0.21 8.83 -8.39
N LEU A 51 -0.19 9.60 -7.38
CA LEU A 51 0.69 10.49 -6.62
C LEU A 51 1.80 9.69 -5.91
N LEU A 52 1.48 8.58 -5.25
CA LEU A 52 2.45 7.72 -4.59
C LEU A 52 3.43 7.07 -5.56
N GLU A 53 2.95 6.62 -6.73
CA GLU A 53 3.83 6.07 -7.77
C GLU A 53 4.72 7.14 -8.40
N ALA A 54 4.24 8.38 -8.55
CA ALA A 54 5.06 9.50 -8.96
C ALA A 54 6.14 9.84 -7.91
N ALA A 55 5.80 9.79 -6.62
CA ALA A 55 6.77 9.95 -5.53
C ALA A 55 7.82 8.83 -5.53
N ARG A 56 7.46 7.61 -5.93
CA ARG A 56 8.39 6.49 -6.11
C ARG A 56 9.49 6.83 -7.12
N LYS A 57 9.17 7.52 -8.19
CA LYS A 57 10.11 7.95 -9.23
C LYS A 57 11.10 9.01 -8.75
N GLN A 58 10.85 9.59 -7.58
CA GLN A 58 11.75 10.52 -6.89
C GLN A 58 12.37 9.91 -5.61
N ASP A 59 12.34 8.57 -5.49
CA ASP A 59 12.88 7.82 -4.34
C ASP A 59 12.24 8.22 -2.99
N ARG A 60 10.95 8.57 -3.01
CA ARG A 60 10.18 9.02 -1.83
C ARG A 60 8.92 8.20 -1.56
N PHE A 61 8.84 6.98 -2.10
CA PHE A 61 7.64 6.14 -1.97
C PHE A 61 7.26 5.87 -0.51
N TRP A 62 8.17 5.26 0.24
CA TRP A 62 7.86 4.86 1.61
C TRP A 62 7.55 6.05 2.53
N PRO A 63 8.34 7.14 2.54
CA PRO A 63 8.00 8.31 3.31
C PRO A 63 6.66 8.94 2.90
N ALA A 64 6.33 8.95 1.61
CA ALA A 64 5.06 9.46 1.11
C ALA A 64 3.88 8.59 1.57
N LEU A 65 3.99 7.27 1.43
CA LEU A 65 2.96 6.34 1.88
C LEU A 65 2.72 6.46 3.39
N GLU A 66 3.77 6.44 4.18
CA GLU A 66 3.68 6.54 5.65
C GLU A 66 3.05 7.87 6.09
N THR A 67 3.43 8.97 5.44
CA THR A 67 2.83 10.28 5.69
C THR A 67 1.34 10.30 5.37
N LEU A 68 0.94 9.75 4.22
CA LEU A 68 -0.47 9.74 3.82
C LEU A 68 -1.32 8.81 4.70
N LEU A 69 -0.82 7.63 5.05
CA LEU A 69 -1.54 6.75 5.97
C LEU A 69 -1.71 7.38 7.36
N ALA A 70 -0.68 8.05 7.88
CA ALA A 70 -0.73 8.74 9.18
C ALA A 70 -1.64 9.98 9.19
N SER A 71 -1.84 10.63 8.04
CA SER A 71 -2.65 11.83 7.88
C SER A 71 -3.98 11.61 7.17
N GLN A 72 -4.42 10.37 7.08
CA GLN A 72 -5.57 9.95 6.26
C GLN A 72 -6.84 10.77 6.52
N SER A 73 -7.12 11.12 7.76
CA SER A 73 -8.28 11.92 8.15
C SER A 73 -8.26 13.36 7.60
N VAL A 74 -7.11 13.85 7.16
CA VAL A 74 -6.97 15.21 6.61
C VAL A 74 -7.36 15.26 5.12
N TRP A 75 -7.06 14.21 4.37
CA TRP A 75 -7.26 14.18 2.92
C TRP A 75 -8.35 13.21 2.47
N THR A 76 -9.03 12.53 3.40
CA THR A 76 -10.24 11.74 3.12
C THR A 76 -11.46 12.42 3.77
N VAL A 77 -12.51 12.62 2.98
CA VAL A 77 -13.78 13.19 3.46
C VAL A 77 -14.91 12.29 2.97
N ASN A 78 -15.71 11.78 3.91
CA ASN A 78 -16.83 10.88 3.58
C ASN A 78 -16.39 9.69 2.68
N HIS A 79 -15.28 9.05 3.02
CA HIS A 79 -14.68 7.94 2.25
C HIS A 79 -14.22 8.29 0.83
N THR A 80 -14.12 9.57 0.51
CA THR A 80 -13.58 10.07 -0.75
C THR A 80 -12.18 10.63 -0.54
N ALA A 81 -11.23 10.19 -1.35
CA ALA A 81 -9.86 10.68 -1.32
C ALA A 81 -9.72 11.98 -2.12
N GLU A 82 -9.15 12.99 -1.48
CA GLU A 82 -8.89 14.31 -2.07
C GLU A 82 -7.39 14.43 -2.39
N VAL A 83 -7.02 14.21 -3.64
CA VAL A 83 -5.59 14.16 -4.05
C VAL A 83 -4.85 15.48 -3.82
N SER A 84 -5.51 16.63 -3.96
CA SER A 84 -4.88 17.93 -3.69
C SER A 84 -4.55 18.10 -2.21
N ALA A 85 -5.42 17.64 -1.31
CA ALA A 85 -5.16 17.64 0.12
C ALA A 85 -4.03 16.65 0.47
N ALA A 86 -4.02 15.47 -0.14
CA ALA A 86 -2.93 14.49 0.01
C ALA A 86 -1.59 15.08 -0.44
N TRP A 87 -1.56 15.77 -1.59
CA TRP A 87 -0.34 16.46 -2.07
C TRP A 87 0.21 17.44 -1.03
N HIS A 88 -0.64 18.26 -0.41
CA HIS A 88 -0.21 19.21 0.61
C HIS A 88 0.41 18.54 1.85
N MET A 89 0.00 17.31 2.17
CA MET A 89 0.59 16.55 3.27
C MET A 89 2.04 16.12 3.00
N LEU A 90 2.45 16.08 1.72
CA LEU A 90 3.80 15.67 1.31
C LEU A 90 4.80 16.82 1.19
N ALA A 91 4.45 18.03 1.63
CA ALA A 91 5.28 19.23 1.45
C ALA A 91 6.71 19.07 2.04
N SER A 92 6.86 18.37 3.17
CA SER A 92 8.16 18.15 3.81
C SER A 92 9.10 17.20 3.04
N LEU A 93 8.59 16.49 2.05
CA LEU A 93 9.39 15.56 1.24
C LEU A 93 10.13 16.24 0.08
N GLU A 94 9.91 17.53 -0.13
CA GLU A 94 10.58 18.34 -1.15
C GLU A 94 10.49 17.74 -2.56
N LEU A 95 9.31 17.20 -2.91
CA LEU A 95 9.04 16.63 -4.22
C LEU A 95 8.97 17.70 -5.29
N ASP A 96 9.52 17.43 -6.47
CA ASP A 96 9.38 18.27 -7.65
C ASP A 96 7.95 18.18 -8.19
N GLN A 97 7.17 19.25 -8.04
CA GLN A 97 5.76 19.29 -8.42
C GLN A 97 5.55 19.04 -9.92
N GLY A 98 6.37 19.65 -10.78
CA GLY A 98 6.24 19.49 -12.23
C GLY A 98 6.47 18.05 -12.67
N ARG A 99 7.42 17.35 -12.04
CA ARG A 99 7.65 15.92 -12.27
C ARG A 99 6.51 15.07 -11.73
N ILE A 100 5.97 15.39 -10.55
CA ILE A 100 4.82 14.69 -9.99
C ILE A 100 3.63 14.77 -10.94
N GLU A 101 3.28 15.97 -11.42
CA GLU A 101 2.15 16.17 -12.33
C GLU A 101 2.31 15.40 -13.64
N ALA A 102 3.51 15.41 -14.21
CA ALA A 102 3.82 14.66 -15.43
C ALA A 102 3.79 13.15 -15.21
N ASP A 103 4.39 12.66 -14.13
CA ASP A 103 4.51 11.24 -13.83
C ASP A 103 3.16 10.60 -13.44
N MET A 104 2.29 11.32 -12.75
CA MET A 104 0.96 10.83 -12.38
C MET A 104 0.11 10.41 -13.58
N VAL A 105 0.30 11.03 -14.73
CA VAL A 105 -0.42 10.73 -15.98
C VAL A 105 0.44 9.94 -16.97
N GLY A 106 1.64 9.56 -16.57
CA GLY A 106 2.55 8.77 -17.40
C GLY A 106 2.03 7.35 -17.68
N ALA A 107 2.38 6.81 -18.85
CA ALA A 107 1.95 5.48 -19.26
C ALA A 107 2.41 4.39 -18.29
N ASP A 108 3.61 4.47 -17.77
CA ASP A 108 4.19 3.52 -16.82
C ASP A 108 3.41 3.46 -15.49
N VAL A 109 3.02 4.60 -14.95
CA VAL A 109 2.19 4.69 -13.73
C VAL A 109 0.79 4.16 -14.02
N THR A 110 0.19 4.57 -15.12
CA THR A 110 -1.17 4.13 -15.52
C THR A 110 -1.21 2.62 -15.72
N GLU A 111 -0.23 2.04 -16.40
CA GLU A 111 -0.15 0.60 -16.65
C GLU A 111 0.08 -0.20 -15.36
N ARG A 112 0.92 0.29 -14.46
CA ARG A 112 1.14 -0.34 -13.16
C ARG A 112 -0.15 -0.42 -12.35
N ILE A 113 -0.90 0.68 -12.26
CA ILE A 113 -2.17 0.71 -11.54
C ILE A 113 -3.18 -0.24 -12.20
N ALA A 114 -3.28 -0.21 -13.52
CA ALA A 114 -4.18 -1.10 -14.27
C ALA A 114 -3.84 -2.58 -14.05
N GLN A 115 -2.56 -2.94 -14.04
CA GLN A 115 -2.11 -4.30 -13.76
C GLN A 115 -2.48 -4.74 -12.35
N ASP A 116 -2.23 -3.90 -11.35
CA ASP A 116 -2.58 -4.23 -9.96
C ASP A 116 -4.09 -4.42 -9.76
N VAL A 117 -4.90 -3.56 -10.40
CA VAL A 117 -6.36 -3.69 -10.38
C VAL A 117 -6.84 -4.98 -11.06
N ALA A 118 -6.24 -5.34 -12.20
CA ALA A 118 -6.55 -6.58 -12.91
C ALA A 118 -6.17 -7.81 -12.07
N ASP A 119 -5.01 -7.79 -11.44
CA ASP A 119 -4.55 -8.88 -10.57
C ASP A 119 -5.40 -9.02 -9.31
N ALA A 120 -5.80 -7.91 -8.71
CA ALA A 120 -6.74 -7.90 -7.58
C ALA A 120 -8.06 -8.60 -7.96
N ALA A 121 -8.61 -8.28 -9.13
CA ALA A 121 -9.83 -8.91 -9.64
C ALA A 121 -9.63 -10.40 -9.89
N ALA A 122 -8.50 -10.79 -10.51
CA ALA A 122 -8.18 -12.20 -10.80
C ALA A 122 -7.99 -13.04 -9.52
N LEU A 123 -7.50 -12.44 -8.45
CA LEU A 123 -7.31 -13.06 -7.14
C LEU A 123 -8.52 -12.94 -6.20
N ASN A 124 -9.65 -12.42 -6.70
CA ASN A 124 -10.88 -12.17 -5.92
C ASN A 124 -10.65 -11.26 -4.70
N VAL A 125 -9.76 -10.30 -4.81
CA VAL A 125 -9.58 -9.25 -3.80
C VAL A 125 -10.75 -8.28 -3.91
N THR A 126 -11.63 -8.28 -2.92
CA THR A 126 -12.86 -7.46 -2.89
C THR A 126 -12.87 -6.46 -1.75
N MET A 127 -11.92 -6.58 -0.82
CA MET A 127 -11.76 -5.70 0.34
C MET A 127 -10.28 -5.42 0.56
N THR A 128 -9.97 -4.35 1.27
CA THR A 128 -8.60 -3.98 1.65
C THR A 128 -8.47 -3.81 3.16
N PRO A 129 -7.30 -4.09 3.74
CA PRO A 129 -6.16 -4.77 3.10
C PRO A 129 -6.42 -6.25 2.87
N GLU A 130 -5.89 -6.81 1.79
CA GLU A 130 -5.86 -8.27 1.57
C GLU A 130 -4.41 -8.73 1.54
N TYR A 131 -4.10 -9.83 2.25
CA TYR A 131 -2.75 -10.33 2.41
C TYR A 131 -2.56 -11.71 1.81
N PHE A 132 -1.40 -11.91 1.17
CA PHE A 132 -0.90 -13.21 0.75
C PHE A 132 0.49 -13.41 1.33
N VAL A 133 0.74 -14.51 2.01
CA VAL A 133 2.05 -14.87 2.57
C VAL A 133 2.64 -16.03 1.78
N ASN A 134 3.75 -15.81 1.09
CA ASN A 134 4.32 -16.77 0.15
C ASN A 134 3.28 -17.35 -0.82
N GLY A 135 2.37 -16.49 -1.32
CA GLY A 135 1.30 -16.86 -2.25
C GLY A 135 0.06 -17.48 -1.62
N LYS A 136 0.02 -17.68 -0.31
CA LYS A 136 -1.15 -18.22 0.39
C LYS A 136 -2.01 -17.08 0.93
N PRO A 137 -3.31 -17.03 0.63
CA PRO A 137 -4.23 -16.06 1.22
C PRO A 137 -4.43 -16.34 2.71
N LEU A 138 -4.85 -15.32 3.47
CA LEU A 138 -5.26 -15.53 4.85
C LEU A 138 -6.50 -16.43 4.89
N PRO A 139 -6.58 -17.39 5.83
CA PRO A 139 -7.78 -18.21 6.01
C PRO A 139 -9.00 -17.39 6.47
N SER A 140 -8.76 -16.32 7.20
CA SER A 140 -9.73 -15.29 7.57
C SER A 140 -8.98 -13.99 7.86
N PHE A 141 -9.66 -12.85 7.74
CA PHE A 141 -9.05 -11.56 7.97
C PHE A 141 -8.78 -11.32 9.46
N GLY A 142 -7.58 -10.87 9.79
CA GLY A 142 -7.20 -10.46 11.15
C GLY A 142 -5.68 -10.41 11.34
N TYR A 143 -5.26 -9.64 12.33
CA TYR A 143 -3.85 -9.50 12.68
C TYR A 143 -3.23 -10.83 13.13
N GLU A 144 -3.91 -11.58 13.99
CA GLU A 144 -3.43 -12.86 14.50
C GLU A 144 -3.27 -13.89 13.36
N GLN A 145 -4.20 -13.90 12.41
CA GLN A 145 -4.15 -14.79 11.25
C GLN A 145 -2.94 -14.44 10.35
N LEU A 146 -2.68 -13.15 10.15
CA LEU A 146 -1.51 -12.71 9.40
C LEU A 146 -0.22 -13.11 10.14
N ARG A 147 -0.12 -12.82 11.42
CA ARG A 147 1.04 -13.16 12.26
C ARG A 147 1.32 -14.65 12.26
N GLN A 148 0.29 -15.48 12.47
CA GLN A 148 0.44 -16.92 12.46
C GLN A 148 0.98 -17.43 11.12
N LEU A 149 0.43 -16.97 10.00
CA LEU A 149 0.86 -17.40 8.68
C LEU A 149 2.30 -16.98 8.37
N VAL A 150 2.71 -15.81 8.84
CA VAL A 150 4.10 -15.32 8.74
C VAL A 150 5.05 -16.17 9.60
N ASP A 151 4.69 -16.46 10.84
CA ASP A 151 5.50 -17.27 11.76
C ASP A 151 5.71 -18.71 11.23
N GLU A 152 4.66 -19.30 10.67
CA GLU A 152 4.74 -20.61 10.00
C GLU A 152 5.69 -20.59 8.80
N ALA A 153 5.62 -19.52 7.98
CA ALA A 153 6.48 -19.34 6.82
C ALA A 153 7.95 -19.14 7.22
N LEU A 154 8.21 -18.35 8.26
CA LEU A 154 9.55 -18.14 8.81
C LEU A 154 10.16 -19.44 9.34
N THR A 155 9.38 -20.22 10.08
CA THR A 155 9.81 -21.53 10.62
C THR A 155 10.16 -22.50 9.49
N THR A 156 9.39 -22.50 8.40
CA THR A 156 9.62 -23.36 7.23
C THR A 156 10.87 -22.93 6.46
N ALA A 157 11.14 -21.64 6.34
CA ALA A 157 12.29 -21.10 5.63
C ALA A 157 13.63 -21.34 6.38
N SER A 158 13.57 -21.59 7.69
CA SER A 158 14.76 -21.81 8.55
C SER A 158 15.20 -23.28 8.59
N ARG A 159 14.50 -24.18 7.89
CA ARG A 159 14.82 -25.60 7.77
C ARG A 159 15.50 -25.93 6.46
#